data_186ee7729c6351247acbc85e056b8f22
#
_entry.id   186ee7729c6351247acbc85e056b8f22
#
_cell.length_a   1.000
_cell.length_b   1.000
_cell.length_c   1.000
_cell.angle_alpha   90.00
_cell.angle_beta   90.00
_cell.angle_gamma   90.00
#
_symmetry.space_group_name_H-M   'P 1'
#
loop_
_entity.id
_entity.type
_entity.pdbx_description
1 polymer ?
#
loop_
_entity_poly.entity_id
_entity_poly.type
_entity_poly.pdbx_seq_one_letter_code
_entity_poly.pdbx_strand_id
1 'polypeptide(L)'
;MLIKIGNLIYTLVLIPHVLTYLLKRHLFRYEVERWGEVLRLSVSPRNDVRLFLTLVRDIREFRTLFYYRLGPRYFLLRWLAPGMPTCFLHGSERQNVGRGLVIHHGHSMRLGAKHVGEDVEIWHNVTVGKKQSGGELPTIGNRVKICTGAVVLGDIHIGDDATIGACAVVLKDVPANSVVAGNPARIIRHNGQPCNVAL
;
A
#
# COMPACT_ATOMS: atom_id res chain seq x y z
N MET A 1 16.97 8.25 -29.88
CA MET A 1 17.27 6.83 -30.23
C MET A 1 17.73 6.05 -29.02
N LEU A 2 18.74 6.48 -28.29
CA LEU A 2 19.30 5.79 -27.09
C LEU A 2 18.26 5.48 -26.00
N ILE A 3 17.36 6.42 -25.67
CA ILE A 3 16.30 6.22 -24.64
C ILE A 3 15.34 5.10 -25.07
N LYS A 4 14.96 4.99 -26.32
CA LYS A 4 14.09 3.91 -26.82
C LYS A 4 14.77 2.54 -26.73
N ILE A 5 16.07 2.47 -27.01
CA ILE A 5 16.86 1.24 -26.90
C ILE A 5 16.99 0.82 -25.43
N GLY A 6 17.28 1.75 -24.53
CA GLY A 6 17.34 1.49 -23.10
C GLY A 6 16.02 0.95 -22.53
N ASN A 7 14.90 1.54 -22.93
CA ASN A 7 13.57 1.07 -22.55
C ASN A 7 13.26 -0.34 -23.08
N LEU A 8 13.70 -0.67 -24.29
CA LEU A 8 13.54 -2.00 -24.87
C LEU A 8 14.34 -3.04 -24.08
N ILE A 9 15.63 -2.75 -23.82
CA ILE A 9 16.50 -3.65 -23.04
C ILE A 9 15.92 -3.87 -21.65
N TYR A 10 15.48 -2.80 -20.96
CA TYR A 10 14.88 -2.94 -19.64
C TYR A 10 13.58 -3.75 -19.67
N THR A 11 12.77 -3.62 -20.71
CA THR A 11 11.58 -4.44 -20.91
C THR A 11 11.93 -5.93 -21.04
N LEU A 12 13.01 -6.26 -21.74
CA LEU A 12 13.49 -7.64 -21.86
C LEU A 12 13.95 -8.21 -20.51
N VAL A 13 14.60 -7.39 -19.67
CA VAL A 13 14.99 -7.77 -18.30
C VAL A 13 13.78 -8.08 -17.42
N LEU A 14 12.60 -7.52 -17.74
CA LEU A 14 11.36 -7.76 -16.99
C LEU A 14 10.59 -9.01 -17.42
N ILE A 15 11.03 -9.74 -18.45
CA ILE A 15 10.36 -10.98 -18.91
C ILE A 15 10.11 -11.97 -17.76
N PRO A 16 11.06 -12.26 -16.83
CA PRO A 16 10.81 -13.17 -15.71
C PRO A 16 9.68 -12.69 -14.79
N HIS A 17 9.50 -11.37 -14.64
CA HIS A 17 8.38 -10.80 -13.87
C HIS A 17 7.05 -11.04 -14.58
N VAL A 18 7.00 -10.83 -15.90
CA VAL A 18 5.79 -11.08 -16.70
C VAL A 18 5.43 -12.56 -16.66
N LEU A 19 6.38 -13.47 -16.82
CA LEU A 19 6.14 -14.91 -16.69
C LEU A 19 5.62 -15.27 -15.30
N THR A 20 6.22 -14.71 -14.25
CA THR A 20 5.74 -14.93 -12.86
C THR A 20 4.32 -14.40 -12.69
N TYR A 21 4.01 -13.21 -13.24
CA TYR A 21 2.67 -12.66 -13.23
C TYR A 21 1.67 -13.59 -13.93
N LEU A 22 1.98 -14.08 -15.14
CA LEU A 22 1.10 -14.97 -15.88
C LEU A 22 0.81 -16.27 -15.11
N LEU A 23 1.84 -16.88 -14.51
CA LEU A 23 1.71 -18.07 -13.67
C LEU A 23 0.88 -17.83 -12.39
N LYS A 24 0.90 -16.62 -11.84
CA LYS A 24 0.22 -16.23 -10.60
C LYS A 24 -0.89 -15.21 -10.82
N ARG A 25 -1.40 -15.09 -12.04
CA ARG A 25 -2.37 -14.06 -12.46
C ARG A 25 -3.59 -13.99 -11.55
N HIS A 26 -4.09 -15.13 -11.08
CA HIS A 26 -5.22 -15.20 -10.15
C HIS A 26 -4.98 -14.47 -8.82
N LEU A 27 -3.72 -14.33 -8.38
CA LEU A 27 -3.36 -13.60 -7.15
C LEU A 27 -3.19 -12.10 -7.37
N PHE A 28 -2.76 -11.69 -8.58
CA PHE A 28 -2.29 -10.32 -8.82
C PHE A 28 -3.21 -9.51 -9.72
N ARG A 29 -4.16 -10.12 -10.42
CA ARG A 29 -4.99 -9.40 -11.38
C ARG A 29 -5.73 -8.24 -10.73
N TYR A 30 -6.35 -8.46 -9.57
CA TYR A 30 -7.04 -7.42 -8.83
C TYR A 30 -6.10 -6.28 -8.39
N GLU A 31 -4.92 -6.62 -7.87
CA GLU A 31 -3.90 -5.61 -7.52
C GLU A 31 -3.53 -4.74 -8.73
N VAL A 32 -3.29 -5.36 -9.88
CA VAL A 32 -2.90 -4.66 -11.12
C VAL A 32 -4.02 -3.72 -11.57
N GLU A 33 -5.26 -4.19 -11.61
CA GLU A 33 -6.43 -3.40 -11.99
C GLU A 33 -6.60 -2.22 -11.02
N ARG A 34 -6.57 -2.45 -9.72
CA ARG A 34 -6.72 -1.43 -8.68
C ARG A 34 -5.64 -0.35 -8.75
N TRP A 35 -4.38 -0.75 -8.93
CA TRP A 35 -3.29 0.22 -9.10
C TRP A 35 -3.46 1.05 -10.37
N GLY A 36 -3.90 0.44 -11.47
CA GLY A 36 -4.20 1.14 -12.71
C GLY A 36 -5.30 2.18 -12.57
N GLU A 37 -6.36 1.87 -11.84
CA GLU A 37 -7.48 2.77 -11.55
C GLU A 37 -7.02 3.96 -10.68
N VAL A 38 -6.39 3.67 -9.53
CA VAL A 38 -5.96 4.69 -8.56
C VAL A 38 -4.94 5.65 -9.17
N LEU A 39 -4.00 5.14 -9.95
CA LEU A 39 -2.99 5.94 -10.63
C LEU A 39 -3.49 6.54 -11.95
N ARG A 40 -4.74 6.29 -12.34
CA ARG A 40 -5.36 6.78 -13.59
C ARG A 40 -4.51 6.48 -14.83
N LEU A 41 -3.96 5.27 -14.89
CA LEU A 41 -3.12 4.89 -16.03
C LEU A 41 -3.98 4.69 -17.27
N SER A 42 -3.56 5.28 -18.40
CA SER A 42 -4.25 5.20 -19.69
C SER A 42 -4.12 3.83 -20.38
N VAL A 43 -4.08 2.76 -19.60
CA VAL A 43 -4.01 1.38 -20.11
C VAL A 43 -5.34 0.71 -19.83
N SER A 44 -5.97 0.17 -20.88
CA SER A 44 -7.25 -0.55 -20.72
C SER A 44 -7.09 -1.72 -19.73
N PRO A 45 -8.01 -1.88 -18.76
CA PRO A 45 -8.04 -3.01 -17.84
C PRO A 45 -8.11 -4.38 -18.56
N ARG A 46 -8.59 -4.40 -19.80
CA ARG A 46 -8.63 -5.61 -20.64
C ARG A 46 -7.23 -6.11 -21.01
N ASN A 47 -6.20 -5.26 -20.93
CA ASN A 47 -4.81 -5.63 -21.19
C ASN A 47 -3.99 -5.58 -19.89
N ASP A 48 -4.35 -6.44 -18.95
CA ASP A 48 -3.72 -6.52 -17.64
C ASP A 48 -2.23 -6.86 -17.68
N VAL A 49 -1.76 -7.58 -18.70
CA VAL A 49 -0.33 -7.86 -18.90
C VAL A 49 0.44 -6.58 -19.23
N ARG A 50 -0.11 -5.73 -20.10
CA ARG A 50 0.50 -4.43 -20.43
C ARG A 50 0.47 -3.50 -19.22
N LEU A 51 -0.63 -3.50 -18.48
CA LEU A 51 -0.77 -2.72 -17.26
C LEU A 51 0.25 -3.19 -16.20
N PHE A 52 0.36 -4.50 -15.97
CA PHE A 52 1.37 -5.09 -15.09
C PHE A 52 2.78 -4.68 -15.51
N LEU A 53 3.11 -4.77 -16.80
CA LEU A 53 4.43 -4.38 -17.31
C LEU A 53 4.72 -2.89 -17.05
N THR A 54 3.73 -2.02 -17.24
CA THR A 54 3.85 -0.59 -16.92
C THR A 54 4.11 -0.39 -15.42
N LEU A 55 3.34 -1.03 -14.55
CA LEU A 55 3.49 -0.93 -13.09
C LEU A 55 4.86 -1.45 -12.63
N VAL A 56 5.27 -2.63 -13.09
CA VAL A 56 6.55 -3.21 -12.65
C VAL A 56 7.75 -2.48 -13.25
N ARG A 57 7.60 -1.83 -14.40
CA ARG A 57 8.66 -1.01 -15.01
C ARG A 57 8.83 0.33 -14.31
N ASP A 58 7.72 1.04 -14.05
CA ASP A 58 7.76 2.46 -13.71
C ASP A 58 7.54 2.72 -12.20
N ILE A 59 6.89 1.80 -11.46
CA ILE A 59 6.46 2.02 -10.08
C ILE A 59 7.21 1.10 -9.10
N ARG A 60 8.15 1.68 -8.35
CA ARG A 60 8.96 0.93 -7.37
C ARG A 60 8.14 0.40 -6.20
N GLU A 61 7.13 1.12 -5.78
CA GLU A 61 6.19 0.76 -4.72
C GLU A 61 5.38 -0.48 -5.10
N PHE A 62 4.91 -0.55 -6.35
CA PHE A 62 4.24 -1.74 -6.87
C PHE A 62 5.17 -2.95 -6.85
N ARG A 63 6.44 -2.80 -7.25
CA ARG A 63 7.45 -3.88 -7.15
C ARG A 63 7.62 -4.35 -5.71
N THR A 64 7.67 -3.44 -4.73
CA THR A 64 7.78 -3.78 -3.30
C THR A 64 6.59 -4.65 -2.88
N LEU A 65 5.36 -4.24 -3.20
CA LEU A 65 4.15 -5.02 -2.92
C LEU A 65 4.16 -6.37 -3.64
N PHE A 66 4.52 -6.39 -4.92
CA PHE A 66 4.61 -7.62 -5.72
C PHE A 66 5.55 -8.64 -5.08
N TYR A 67 6.75 -8.23 -4.67
CA TYR A 67 7.69 -9.14 -3.99
C TYR A 67 7.25 -9.52 -2.58
N TYR A 68 6.59 -8.62 -1.88
CA TYR A 68 6.00 -8.93 -0.58
C TYR A 68 4.96 -10.07 -0.72
N ARG A 69 4.06 -9.98 -1.69
CA ARG A 69 3.05 -11.02 -1.99
C ARG A 69 3.68 -12.35 -2.42
N LEU A 70 4.69 -12.31 -3.30
CA LEU A 70 5.37 -13.51 -3.80
C LEU A 70 6.17 -14.23 -2.72
N GLY A 71 6.79 -13.49 -1.82
CA GLY A 71 7.60 -14.01 -0.76
C GLY A 71 9.09 -14.24 -1.10
N PRO A 72 9.88 -14.77 -0.12
CA PRO A 72 11.33 -14.80 -0.21
C PRO A 72 11.88 -15.70 -1.33
N ARG A 73 11.11 -16.68 -1.79
CA ARG A 73 11.51 -17.59 -2.88
C ARG A 73 11.81 -16.87 -4.20
N TYR A 74 11.27 -15.66 -4.36
CA TYR A 74 11.41 -14.86 -5.58
C TYR A 74 12.46 -13.75 -5.44
N PHE A 75 13.43 -13.92 -4.55
CA PHE A 75 14.46 -12.90 -4.26
C PHE A 75 15.29 -12.52 -5.51
N LEU A 76 15.51 -13.45 -6.46
CA LEU A 76 16.24 -13.17 -7.70
C LEU A 76 15.55 -12.11 -8.58
N LEU A 77 14.22 -12.03 -8.58
CA LEU A 77 13.50 -10.99 -9.33
C LEU A 77 13.85 -9.58 -8.82
N ARG A 78 14.16 -9.43 -7.52
CA ARG A 78 14.53 -8.15 -6.92
C ARG A 78 15.86 -7.60 -7.46
N TRP A 79 16.76 -8.45 -7.93
CA TRP A 79 18.01 -8.05 -8.55
C TRP A 79 17.78 -7.42 -9.92
N LEU A 80 16.83 -7.93 -10.68
CA LEU A 80 16.48 -7.43 -12.01
C LEU A 80 15.72 -6.09 -11.95
N ALA A 81 14.85 -5.94 -10.97
CA ALA A 81 14.06 -4.72 -10.79
C ALA A 81 13.80 -4.46 -9.29
N PRO A 82 14.69 -3.74 -8.61
CA PRO A 82 14.53 -3.49 -7.17
C PRO A 82 13.29 -2.68 -6.84
N GLY A 83 12.62 -3.03 -5.73
CA GLY A 83 11.53 -2.27 -5.15
C GLY A 83 12.00 -0.97 -4.48
N MET A 84 11.11 -0.31 -3.75
CA MET A 84 11.43 0.89 -2.96
C MET A 84 12.17 0.48 -1.68
N PRO A 85 13.43 0.89 -1.47
CA PRO A 85 14.25 0.41 -0.35
C PRO A 85 13.77 0.93 1.01
N THR A 86 13.06 2.06 1.05
CA THR A 86 12.55 2.70 2.27
C THR A 86 11.08 2.41 2.55
N CYS A 87 10.47 1.47 1.82
CA CYS A 87 9.11 1.02 2.01
C CYS A 87 9.12 -0.34 2.71
N PHE A 88 8.73 -0.36 3.99
CA PHE A 88 8.78 -1.54 4.83
C PHE A 88 7.38 -2.06 5.16
N LEU A 89 7.08 -3.25 4.68
CA LEU A 89 5.88 -4.02 5.02
C LEU A 89 6.26 -5.05 6.10
N HIS A 90 6.20 -4.63 7.37
CA HIS A 90 6.68 -5.42 8.50
C HIS A 90 5.56 -5.76 9.49
N GLY A 91 5.70 -6.91 10.14
CA GLY A 91 4.85 -7.30 11.27
C GLY A 91 3.48 -7.85 10.88
N SER A 92 3.05 -7.69 9.64
CA SER A 92 1.87 -8.36 9.13
C SER A 92 2.27 -9.62 8.39
N GLU A 93 1.64 -10.74 8.70
CA GLU A 93 1.73 -11.91 7.84
C GLU A 93 1.08 -11.57 6.49
N ARG A 94 1.63 -12.06 5.39
CA ARG A 94 1.15 -11.72 4.04
C ARG A 94 -0.32 -12.02 3.82
N GLN A 95 -0.83 -13.07 4.46
CA GLN A 95 -2.24 -13.47 4.44
C GLN A 95 -3.16 -12.49 5.17
N ASN A 96 -2.61 -11.69 6.08
CA ASN A 96 -3.36 -10.70 6.85
C ASN A 96 -3.39 -9.31 6.19
N VAL A 97 -2.82 -9.18 5.00
CA VAL A 97 -2.92 -7.97 4.18
C VAL A 97 -3.85 -8.22 3.01
N GLY A 98 -5.02 -7.58 3.04
CA GLY A 98 -6.06 -7.67 2.03
C GLY A 98 -5.57 -7.25 0.63
N ARG A 99 -6.30 -7.64 -0.40
CA ARG A 99 -6.00 -7.26 -1.79
C ARG A 99 -6.25 -5.77 -2.02
N GLY A 100 -5.67 -5.22 -3.08
CA GLY A 100 -5.90 -3.85 -3.47
C GLY A 100 -5.13 -2.79 -2.66
N LEU A 101 -4.11 -3.19 -1.88
CA LEU A 101 -3.25 -2.24 -1.20
C LEU A 101 -2.49 -1.37 -2.20
N VAL A 102 -2.67 -0.04 -2.13
CA VAL A 102 -1.95 0.94 -2.94
C VAL A 102 -1.02 1.78 -2.07
N ILE A 103 0.22 1.93 -2.51
CA ILE A 103 1.25 2.70 -1.82
C ILE A 103 1.62 3.90 -2.69
N HIS A 104 1.31 5.11 -2.21
CA HIS A 104 1.63 6.35 -2.88
C HIS A 104 2.98 6.88 -2.39
N HIS A 105 3.96 6.97 -3.30
CA HIS A 105 5.29 7.54 -2.98
C HIS A 105 5.93 6.94 -1.73
N GLY A 106 6.05 5.62 -1.64
CA GLY A 106 6.36 4.81 -0.47
C GLY A 106 7.68 5.11 0.29
N HIS A 107 8.20 6.35 0.22
CA HIS A 107 9.40 6.78 0.95
C HIS A 107 9.15 6.78 2.45
N SER A 108 10.10 6.19 3.20
CA SER A 108 10.09 6.15 4.67
C SER A 108 8.77 5.64 5.27
N MET A 109 8.09 4.73 4.58
CA MET A 109 6.83 4.14 5.01
C MET A 109 7.10 2.84 5.79
N ARG A 110 6.43 2.70 6.94
CA ARG A 110 6.42 1.47 7.74
C ARG A 110 4.98 1.02 7.98
N LEU A 111 4.65 -0.17 7.53
CA LEU A 111 3.36 -0.80 7.77
C LEU A 111 3.55 -2.08 8.59
N GLY A 112 3.23 -1.98 9.88
CA GLY A 112 3.11 -3.12 10.79
C GLY A 112 1.72 -3.12 11.39
N ALA A 113 0.87 -4.10 11.01
CA ALA A 113 -0.51 -4.23 11.49
C ALA A 113 -0.84 -5.71 11.71
N LYS A 114 -1.75 -6.03 12.66
CA LYS A 114 -2.31 -7.38 12.82
C LYS A 114 -3.07 -7.81 11.58
N HIS A 115 -3.84 -6.88 11.04
CA HIS A 115 -4.63 -7.06 9.83
C HIS A 115 -4.71 -5.75 9.06
N VAL A 116 -4.69 -5.84 7.75
CA VAL A 116 -4.97 -4.75 6.81
C VAL A 116 -6.06 -5.21 5.88
N GLY A 117 -7.16 -4.48 5.84
CA GLY A 117 -8.30 -4.79 4.98
C GLY A 117 -8.03 -4.64 3.49
N GLU A 118 -9.07 -4.76 2.69
CA GLU A 118 -9.01 -4.59 1.22
C GLU A 118 -9.01 -3.11 0.83
N ASP A 119 -8.39 -2.79 -0.31
CA ASP A 119 -8.40 -1.46 -0.96
C ASP A 119 -7.87 -0.31 -0.10
N VAL A 120 -6.94 -0.62 0.79
CA VAL A 120 -6.28 0.38 1.64
C VAL A 120 -5.30 1.20 0.80
N GLU A 121 -5.27 2.52 1.03
CA GLU A 121 -4.33 3.44 0.40
C GLU A 121 -3.41 4.07 1.46
N ILE A 122 -2.09 4.03 1.25
CA ILE A 122 -1.11 4.55 2.21
C ILE A 122 -0.11 5.47 1.48
N TRP A 123 0.15 6.63 2.05
CA TRP A 123 1.11 7.60 1.53
C TRP A 123 2.49 7.46 2.17
N HIS A 124 3.43 8.29 1.72
CA HIS A 124 4.81 8.34 2.23
C HIS A 124 4.89 8.85 3.68
N ASN A 125 6.02 8.54 4.35
CA ASN A 125 6.31 8.92 5.73
C ASN A 125 5.28 8.42 6.76
N VAL A 126 4.43 7.45 6.41
CA VAL A 126 3.45 6.85 7.31
C VAL A 126 4.14 5.83 8.22
N THR A 127 3.77 5.86 9.49
CA THR A 127 4.18 4.84 10.47
C THR A 127 2.94 4.18 11.07
N VAL A 128 2.78 2.89 10.80
CA VAL A 128 1.79 2.03 11.45
C VAL A 128 2.55 0.98 12.26
N GLY A 129 2.27 0.85 13.56
CA GLY A 129 3.02 -0.08 14.38
C GLY A 129 2.64 -0.15 15.84
N LYS A 130 3.53 -0.73 16.64
CA LYS A 130 3.39 -0.85 18.08
C LYS A 130 3.64 0.48 18.77
N LYS A 131 2.89 0.75 19.83
CA LYS A 131 3.09 1.94 20.68
C LYS A 131 4.34 1.82 21.56
N GLN A 132 4.68 0.60 21.97
CA GLN A 132 5.84 0.29 22.82
C GLN A 132 6.41 -1.09 22.49
N SER A 133 7.62 -1.37 22.97
CA SER A 133 8.23 -2.70 22.86
C SER A 133 7.34 -3.75 23.54
N GLY A 134 7.12 -4.89 22.89
CA GLY A 134 6.22 -5.93 23.39
C GLY A 134 4.71 -5.63 23.23
N GLY A 135 4.34 -4.40 22.83
CA GLY A 135 2.93 -4.05 22.58
C GLY A 135 2.36 -4.71 21.33
N GLU A 136 1.04 -4.57 21.17
CA GLU A 136 0.31 -5.10 20.05
C GLU A 136 0.27 -4.13 18.84
N LEU A 137 -0.07 -4.67 17.68
CA LEU A 137 -0.17 -3.96 16.41
C LEU A 137 -1.61 -3.51 16.15
N PRO A 138 -1.85 -2.42 15.42
CA PRO A 138 -3.18 -2.01 15.03
C PRO A 138 -3.83 -2.96 14.02
N THR A 139 -5.17 -2.89 13.96
CA THR A 139 -5.99 -3.51 12.92
C THR A 139 -6.57 -2.43 12.03
N ILE A 140 -6.44 -2.57 10.72
CA ILE A 140 -6.91 -1.61 9.72
C ILE A 140 -8.03 -2.26 8.91
N GLY A 141 -9.17 -1.58 8.82
CA GLY A 141 -10.34 -1.99 8.06
C GLY A 141 -10.16 -1.81 6.55
N ASN A 142 -11.25 -1.98 5.81
CA ASN A 142 -11.29 -1.88 4.36
C ASN A 142 -11.37 -0.42 3.89
N ARG A 143 -10.83 -0.11 2.71
CA ARG A 143 -10.89 1.21 2.05
C ARG A 143 -10.39 2.37 2.92
N VAL A 144 -9.55 2.05 3.90
CA VAL A 144 -8.92 3.05 4.77
C VAL A 144 -7.86 3.82 3.98
N LYS A 145 -7.81 5.14 4.20
CA LYS A 145 -6.78 6.02 3.64
C LYS A 145 -5.90 6.56 4.76
N ILE A 146 -4.58 6.34 4.65
CA ILE A 146 -3.61 6.83 5.63
C ILE A 146 -2.69 7.82 4.92
N CYS A 147 -2.95 9.11 5.13
CA CYS A 147 -2.26 10.19 4.42
C CYS A 147 -0.84 10.42 4.93
N THR A 148 -0.08 11.19 4.16
CA THR A 148 1.33 11.51 4.37
C THR A 148 1.67 11.90 5.82
N GLY A 149 2.71 11.29 6.36
CA GLY A 149 3.23 11.61 7.69
C GLY A 149 2.36 11.17 8.86
N ALA A 150 1.26 10.48 8.61
CA ALA A 150 0.39 10.00 9.68
C ALA A 150 1.08 8.89 10.50
N VAL A 151 0.75 8.87 11.80
CA VAL A 151 1.27 7.91 12.77
C VAL A 151 0.10 7.20 13.44
N VAL A 152 0.05 5.86 13.32
CA VAL A 152 -1.01 5.00 13.88
C VAL A 152 -0.36 3.94 14.77
N LEU A 153 -0.52 4.04 16.08
CA LEU A 153 0.23 3.20 17.01
C LEU A 153 -0.66 2.56 18.09
N GLY A 154 -0.35 1.30 18.37
CA GLY A 154 -0.92 0.51 19.48
C GLY A 154 -1.97 -0.48 19.04
N ASP A 155 -2.55 -1.15 20.02
CA ASP A 155 -3.66 -2.09 19.83
C ASP A 155 -4.97 -1.33 19.63
N ILE A 156 -5.14 -0.78 18.45
CA ILE A 156 -6.28 0.05 18.06
C ILE A 156 -6.92 -0.46 16.78
N HIS A 157 -8.18 -0.13 16.61
CA HIS A 157 -8.94 -0.46 15.42
C HIS A 157 -9.26 0.78 14.59
N ILE A 158 -8.90 0.74 13.31
CA ILE A 158 -9.27 1.75 12.32
C ILE A 158 -10.42 1.16 11.49
N GLY A 159 -11.61 1.72 11.65
CA GLY A 159 -12.81 1.24 10.98
C GLY A 159 -12.81 1.44 9.47
N ASP A 160 -13.68 0.72 8.78
CA ASP A 160 -13.82 0.78 7.32
C ASP A 160 -14.10 2.22 6.82
N ASP A 161 -13.61 2.55 5.64
CA ASP A 161 -13.79 3.87 5.00
C ASP A 161 -13.25 5.05 5.82
N ALA A 162 -12.42 4.79 6.84
CA ALA A 162 -11.79 5.85 7.61
C ALA A 162 -10.66 6.53 6.80
N THR A 163 -10.49 7.83 7.04
CA THR A 163 -9.37 8.60 6.50
C THR A 163 -8.55 9.19 7.64
N ILE A 164 -7.29 8.81 7.72
CA ILE A 164 -6.31 9.38 8.62
C ILE A 164 -5.62 10.53 7.90
N GLY A 165 -5.89 11.74 8.32
CA GLY A 165 -5.36 12.97 7.71
C GLY A 165 -3.85 13.08 7.82
N ALA A 166 -3.27 13.92 6.98
CA ALA A 166 -1.82 14.13 6.96
C ALA A 166 -1.28 14.58 8.33
N CYS A 167 -0.15 14.01 8.75
CA CYS A 167 0.51 14.29 10.03
C CYS A 167 -0.35 14.03 11.27
N ALA A 168 -1.47 13.29 11.16
CA ALA A 168 -2.28 12.92 12.30
C ALA A 168 -1.61 11.85 13.18
N VAL A 169 -1.73 11.99 14.50
CA VAL A 169 -1.23 11.00 15.47
C VAL A 169 -2.41 10.31 16.14
N VAL A 170 -2.63 9.05 15.75
CA VAL A 170 -3.76 8.21 16.16
C VAL A 170 -3.29 7.17 17.16
N LEU A 171 -3.82 7.23 18.38
CA LEU A 171 -3.48 6.37 19.52
C LEU A 171 -4.70 5.69 20.13
N LYS A 172 -5.87 5.85 19.54
CA LYS A 172 -7.15 5.27 19.94
C LYS A 172 -7.94 4.82 18.70
N ASP A 173 -8.98 4.05 18.91
CA ASP A 173 -9.85 3.56 17.85
C ASP A 173 -10.46 4.69 17.03
N VAL A 174 -10.58 4.45 15.72
CA VAL A 174 -11.24 5.36 14.78
C VAL A 174 -12.50 4.68 14.25
N PRO A 175 -13.69 5.26 14.45
CA PRO A 175 -14.92 4.71 13.90
C PRO A 175 -14.91 4.66 12.39
N ALA A 176 -15.66 3.72 11.81
CA ALA A 176 -15.88 3.66 10.36
C ALA A 176 -16.45 4.98 9.82
N ASN A 177 -16.24 5.24 8.54
CA ASN A 177 -16.72 6.45 7.84
C ASN A 177 -16.29 7.77 8.49
N SER A 178 -15.14 7.79 9.18
CA SER A 178 -14.61 8.96 9.88
C SER A 178 -13.40 9.54 9.18
N VAL A 179 -13.25 10.85 9.27
CA VAL A 179 -12.01 11.56 8.95
C VAL A 179 -11.41 12.10 10.22
N VAL A 180 -10.17 11.73 10.50
CA VAL A 180 -9.44 12.19 11.68
C VAL A 180 -8.22 13.01 11.29
N ALA A 181 -7.90 14.03 12.05
CA ALA A 181 -6.73 14.89 11.82
C ALA A 181 -6.19 15.46 13.13
N GLY A 182 -4.94 15.92 13.10
CA GLY A 182 -4.28 16.61 14.21
C GLY A 182 -3.39 15.72 15.06
N ASN A 183 -2.70 16.34 16.01
CA ASN A 183 -1.85 15.71 17.01
C ASN A 183 -2.12 16.33 18.39
N PRO A 184 -2.83 15.62 19.31
CA PRO A 184 -3.48 14.31 19.11
C PRO A 184 -4.62 14.38 18.09
N ALA A 185 -4.90 13.25 17.40
CA ALA A 185 -5.95 13.19 16.40
C ALA A 185 -7.35 13.37 17.00
N ARG A 186 -8.22 14.03 16.25
CA ARG A 186 -9.64 14.25 16.54
C ARG A 186 -10.48 13.86 15.33
N ILE A 187 -11.71 13.44 15.55
CA ILE A 187 -12.66 13.21 14.46
C ILE A 187 -13.14 14.59 13.97
N ILE A 188 -12.85 14.93 12.73
CA ILE A 188 -13.25 16.20 12.09
C ILE A 188 -14.43 16.02 11.13
N ARG A 189 -14.75 14.77 10.78
CA ARG A 189 -15.94 14.40 10.01
C ARG A 189 -16.35 12.98 10.36
N HIS A 190 -17.65 12.75 10.50
CA HIS A 190 -18.23 11.41 10.71
C HIS A 190 -19.48 11.25 9.85
N ASN A 191 -19.59 10.13 9.11
CA ASN A 191 -20.68 9.86 8.17
C ASN A 191 -20.96 11.04 7.22
N GLY A 192 -19.89 11.64 6.69
CA GLY A 192 -19.97 12.79 5.77
C GLY A 192 -20.24 14.14 6.44
N GLN A 193 -20.64 14.19 7.72
CA GLN A 193 -20.96 15.41 8.44
C GLN A 193 -19.74 15.97 9.20
N PRO A 194 -19.49 17.29 9.13
CA PRO A 194 -18.43 17.92 9.93
C PRO A 194 -18.72 17.77 11.43
N CYS A 195 -17.69 17.52 12.21
CA CYS A 195 -17.74 17.45 13.67
C CYS A 195 -16.37 17.81 14.27
N ASN A 196 -16.26 17.83 15.59
CA ASN A 196 -15.00 18.01 16.30
C ASN A 196 -15.03 17.24 17.61
N VAL A 197 -14.81 15.94 17.51
CA VAL A 197 -14.91 15.02 18.65
C VAL A 197 -13.52 14.46 18.97
N ALA A 198 -13.17 14.40 20.26
CA ALA A 198 -11.94 13.74 20.69
C ALA A 198 -12.03 12.22 20.40
N LEU A 199 -10.90 11.62 20.00
CA LEU A 199 -10.74 10.17 19.99
C LEU A 199 -10.58 9.63 21.40
#